data_4da1b41c420aa393f5f6ffe8bb4a9649
#
_entry.id   4da1b41c420aa393f5f6ffe8bb4a9649
#
_cell.length_a   1.000
_cell.length_b   1.000
_cell.length_c   1.000
_cell.angle_alpha   90.00
_cell.angle_beta   90.00
_cell.angle_gamma   90.00
#
_symmetry.space_group_name_H-M   'P 1'
#
loop_
_entity.id
_entity.type
_entity.pdbx_description
1 polymer ?
#
loop_
_entity_poly.entity_id
_entity_poly.type
_entity_poly.pdbx_seq_one_letter_code
_entity_poly.pdbx_strand_id
1 'polypeptide(L)'
;MFLNKCLTEYDYSSLFARYCSTVHNSLGMIKQQEFVQPEQFRFQDDGTFPNSVLPLLVYRQALTMDGQDLASAFEERFAENDWCNSWRNGVYSFAHYHSNTHEILGVYCGAATLGLGGDDGRNVEIHAGDVVVIPAGVAHQKLEGSADFAVVGAYPDGREWDLLRGAPSERPQADLKIAALPIPDNDPIYGAEGPLRQLWKAANAK
;
A
#
# COMPACT_ATOMS: atom_id res chain seq x y z
N MET A 1 26.16 0.22 1.69
CA MET A 1 26.02 -0.15 3.10
C MET A 1 24.85 0.66 3.65
N PHE A 2 23.62 0.24 3.34
CA PHE A 2 22.39 0.88 3.81
C PHE A 2 21.73 -0.06 4.81
N LEU A 3 21.76 0.33 6.09
CA LEU A 3 21.12 -0.38 7.19
C LEU A 3 19.60 -0.16 7.11
N ASN A 4 18.86 -1.25 7.21
CA ASN A 4 17.40 -1.32 7.35
C ASN A 4 16.89 -0.30 8.38
N LYS A 5 16.09 0.66 7.93
CA LYS A 5 15.47 1.68 8.79
C LYS A 5 14.18 1.20 9.49
N CYS A 6 13.75 -0.02 9.25
CA CYS A 6 12.48 -0.56 9.78
C CYS A 6 12.59 -1.39 11.06
N LEU A 7 13.80 -1.60 11.62
CA LEU A 7 13.98 -2.41 12.81
C LEU A 7 14.08 -1.53 14.06
N THR A 8 13.00 -1.45 14.84
CA THR A 8 13.09 -1.17 16.27
C THR A 8 13.66 -2.41 16.95
N GLU A 9 14.69 -2.23 17.79
CA GLU A 9 15.44 -3.26 18.48
C GLU A 9 14.53 -4.22 19.29
N TYR A 10 14.36 -5.42 18.74
CA TYR A 10 14.05 -6.61 19.53
C TYR A 10 15.18 -7.62 19.34
N ASP A 11 15.88 -7.87 20.45
CA ASP A 11 16.98 -8.82 20.53
C ASP A 11 16.46 -10.27 20.37
N TYR A 12 16.73 -10.89 19.21
CA TYR A 12 16.49 -12.30 18.92
C TYR A 12 17.79 -13.08 18.78
N SER A 13 18.66 -13.03 19.80
CA SER A 13 19.93 -13.78 19.77
C SER A 13 19.88 -15.20 20.34
N SER A 14 18.73 -15.91 20.40
CA SER A 14 18.69 -17.23 21.03
C SER A 14 17.90 -18.37 20.37
N LEU A 15 17.50 -18.30 19.10
CA LEU A 15 16.69 -19.39 18.48
C LEU A 15 17.13 -19.89 17.10
N PHE A 16 18.34 -19.60 16.63
CA PHE A 16 18.87 -20.14 15.37
C PHE A 16 20.01 -21.17 15.56
N ALA A 17 19.78 -22.23 16.31
CA ALA A 17 20.67 -23.38 16.29
C ALA A 17 19.91 -24.66 16.63
N ARG A 18 19.19 -25.23 15.65
CA ARG A 18 18.84 -26.67 15.54
C ARG A 18 17.74 -26.83 14.48
N TYR A 19 18.09 -26.95 13.22
CA TYR A 19 17.43 -27.82 12.25
C TYR A 19 18.18 -27.72 10.91
N CYS A 20 19.33 -28.37 10.85
CA CYS A 20 19.97 -28.64 9.59
C CYS A 20 20.38 -30.11 9.62
N SER A 21 19.53 -30.99 9.15
CA SER A 21 19.94 -32.27 8.53
C SER A 21 18.69 -33.00 8.00
N THR A 22 18.80 -33.45 6.79
CA THR A 22 17.93 -34.38 6.06
C THR A 22 16.86 -33.75 5.16
N VAL A 23 17.25 -33.32 3.97
CA VAL A 23 16.32 -33.37 2.83
C VAL A 23 17.00 -34.05 1.67
N HIS A 24 16.63 -35.32 1.45
CA HIS A 24 16.87 -36.08 0.23
C HIS A 24 16.01 -35.50 -0.91
N ASN A 25 16.62 -35.41 -2.09
CA ASN A 25 16.07 -35.12 -3.39
C ASN A 25 14.60 -35.54 -3.59
N SER A 26 13.73 -34.58 -3.77
CA SER A 26 12.62 -34.70 -4.71
C SER A 26 12.58 -33.41 -5.51
N LEU A 27 12.80 -33.48 -6.83
CA LEU A 27 12.49 -32.42 -7.78
C LEU A 27 10.98 -32.18 -7.73
N GLY A 28 10.52 -31.49 -6.72
CA GLY A 28 9.19 -30.93 -6.65
C GLY A 28 9.19 -29.69 -7.53
N MET A 29 8.29 -29.66 -8.53
CA MET A 29 7.98 -28.47 -9.29
C MET A 29 7.84 -27.30 -8.31
N ILE A 30 8.66 -26.26 -8.48
CA ILE A 30 8.48 -24.98 -7.81
C ILE A 30 7.09 -24.52 -8.23
N LYS A 31 6.10 -24.65 -7.34
CA LYS A 31 4.80 -24.00 -7.53
C LYS A 31 5.13 -22.51 -7.61
N GLN A 32 4.98 -21.93 -8.80
CA GLN A 32 4.98 -20.46 -8.90
C GLN A 32 3.93 -19.97 -7.91
N GLN A 33 4.33 -19.11 -7.00
CA GLN A 33 3.42 -18.45 -6.09
C GLN A 33 2.43 -17.67 -6.96
N GLU A 34 1.17 -18.09 -7.01
CA GLU A 34 0.13 -17.34 -7.71
C GLU A 34 -0.14 -16.06 -6.93
N PHE A 35 0.31 -14.93 -7.49
CA PHE A 35 -0.02 -13.61 -6.96
C PHE A 35 -1.48 -13.28 -7.24
N VAL A 36 -2.19 -12.82 -6.23
CA VAL A 36 -3.50 -12.21 -6.46
C VAL A 36 -3.29 -10.97 -7.32
N GLN A 37 -3.84 -10.96 -8.52
CA GLN A 37 -3.74 -9.82 -9.41
C GLN A 37 -4.64 -8.69 -8.89
N PRO A 38 -4.10 -7.48 -8.66
CA PRO A 38 -4.90 -6.38 -8.16
C PRO A 38 -5.84 -5.82 -9.23
N GLU A 39 -7.01 -5.36 -8.80
CA GLU A 39 -7.83 -4.45 -9.60
C GLU A 39 -7.06 -3.15 -9.81
N GLN A 40 -7.17 -2.54 -11.00
CA GLN A 40 -6.47 -1.33 -11.36
C GLN A 40 -7.46 -0.21 -11.65
N PHE A 41 -7.25 0.95 -11.01
CA PHE A 41 -8.03 2.15 -11.25
C PHE A 41 -7.11 3.28 -11.73
N ARG A 42 -7.52 3.96 -12.80
CA ARG A 42 -6.77 5.08 -13.39
C ARG A 42 -7.61 6.34 -13.31
N PHE A 43 -6.99 7.40 -12.88
CA PHE A 43 -7.64 8.71 -12.71
C PHE A 43 -6.84 9.76 -13.46
N GLN A 44 -7.56 10.66 -14.13
CA GLN A 44 -6.96 11.81 -14.81
C GLN A 44 -6.88 13.00 -13.85
N ASP A 45 -5.99 13.95 -14.13
CA ASP A 45 -5.99 15.24 -13.50
C ASP A 45 -7.37 15.93 -13.77
N ASP A 46 -8.08 16.28 -12.71
CA ASP A 46 -9.41 16.92 -12.78
C ASP A 46 -9.33 18.45 -12.60
N GLY A 47 -8.12 19.01 -12.57
CA GLY A 47 -7.85 20.42 -12.34
C GLY A 47 -7.75 20.81 -10.85
N THR A 48 -8.31 20.00 -9.94
CA THR A 48 -8.21 20.13 -8.48
C THR A 48 -7.17 19.17 -7.93
N PHE A 49 -7.33 17.90 -8.26
CA PHE A 49 -6.42 16.83 -7.85
C PHE A 49 -5.57 16.39 -9.03
N PRO A 50 -4.23 16.38 -8.89
CA PRO A 50 -3.34 15.98 -9.99
C PRO A 50 -3.51 14.52 -10.40
N ASN A 51 -3.99 13.69 -9.49
CA ASN A 51 -4.03 12.25 -9.65
C ASN A 51 -2.66 11.68 -10.06
N SER A 52 -2.61 10.53 -10.75
CA SER A 52 -1.35 9.88 -11.09
C SER A 52 -1.43 9.14 -12.41
N VAL A 53 -0.32 9.10 -13.15
CA VAL A 53 -0.15 8.19 -14.30
C VAL A 53 -0.09 6.72 -13.86
N LEU A 54 0.29 6.47 -12.60
CA LEU A 54 0.33 5.15 -12.00
C LEU A 54 -1.10 4.72 -11.61
N PRO A 55 -1.51 3.47 -11.87
CA PRO A 55 -2.79 2.98 -11.41
C PRO A 55 -2.82 2.81 -9.88
N LEU A 56 -3.91 3.20 -9.24
CA LEU A 56 -4.26 2.74 -7.91
C LEU A 56 -4.57 1.25 -7.98
N LEU A 57 -4.09 0.47 -7.01
CA LEU A 57 -4.22 -0.99 -6.99
C LEU A 57 -5.07 -1.42 -5.79
N VAL A 58 -6.01 -2.33 -6.01
CA VAL A 58 -6.79 -2.96 -4.92
C VAL A 58 -6.57 -4.47 -4.96
N TYR A 59 -5.93 -4.99 -3.92
CA TYR A 59 -5.76 -6.42 -3.70
C TYR A 59 -6.92 -6.92 -2.85
N ARG A 60 -7.78 -7.75 -3.42
CA ARG A 60 -8.90 -8.33 -2.70
C ARG A 60 -8.42 -9.49 -1.82
N GLN A 61 -8.83 -9.49 -0.55
CA GLN A 61 -8.49 -10.53 0.42
C GLN A 61 -6.99 -10.86 0.41
N ALA A 62 -6.15 -9.81 0.37
CA ALA A 62 -4.70 -9.91 0.33
C ALA A 62 -4.13 -10.63 1.56
N LEU A 63 -4.72 -10.41 2.72
CA LEU A 63 -4.48 -11.17 3.94
C LEU A 63 -5.81 -11.62 4.55
N THR A 64 -5.88 -12.89 4.89
CA THR A 64 -7.00 -13.48 5.64
C THR A 64 -6.42 -14.26 6.80
N MET A 65 -6.92 -14.02 8.00
CA MET A 65 -6.40 -14.66 9.20
C MET A 65 -7.55 -15.14 10.07
N ASP A 66 -7.61 -16.45 10.32
CA ASP A 66 -8.55 -17.02 11.28
C ASP A 66 -8.06 -16.79 12.72
N GLY A 67 -8.77 -15.91 13.45
CA GLY A 67 -8.57 -15.74 14.89
C GLY A 67 -7.29 -15.01 15.32
N GLN A 68 -6.57 -14.36 14.41
CA GLN A 68 -5.38 -13.56 14.70
C GLN A 68 -5.66 -12.05 14.57
N ASP A 69 -4.77 -11.23 15.13
CA ASP A 69 -4.80 -9.78 14.99
C ASP A 69 -4.38 -9.38 13.55
N LEU A 70 -5.36 -9.19 12.68
CA LEU A 70 -5.14 -8.83 11.28
C LEU A 70 -4.39 -7.48 11.15
N ALA A 71 -4.55 -6.57 12.10
CA ALA A 71 -3.81 -5.31 12.07
C ALA A 71 -2.30 -5.54 12.26
N SER A 72 -1.91 -6.37 13.25
CA SER A 72 -0.50 -6.74 13.43
C SER A 72 0.06 -7.50 12.23
N ALA A 73 -0.73 -8.38 11.61
CA ALA A 73 -0.31 -9.10 10.42
C ALA A 73 -0.06 -8.16 9.22
N PHE A 74 -0.87 -7.11 9.05
CA PHE A 74 -0.61 -6.08 8.04
C PHE A 74 0.65 -5.29 8.35
N GLU A 75 0.85 -4.84 9.60
CA GLU A 75 2.06 -4.09 10.00
C GLU A 75 3.34 -4.90 9.73
N GLU A 76 3.35 -6.17 10.11
CA GLU A 76 4.47 -7.09 9.86
C GLU A 76 4.70 -7.27 8.37
N ARG A 77 3.67 -7.57 7.58
CA ARG A 77 3.78 -7.79 6.14
C ARG A 77 4.26 -6.53 5.41
N PHE A 78 3.77 -5.36 5.78
CA PHE A 78 4.19 -4.09 5.20
C PHE A 78 5.66 -3.80 5.53
N ALA A 79 6.06 -3.97 6.80
CA ALA A 79 7.44 -3.76 7.24
C ALA A 79 8.43 -4.73 6.58
N GLU A 80 8.07 -6.01 6.40
CA GLU A 80 8.87 -7.00 5.66
C GLU A 80 9.19 -6.57 4.23
N ASN A 81 8.32 -5.74 3.63
CA ASN A 81 8.43 -5.26 2.26
C ASN A 81 8.82 -3.77 2.17
N ASP A 82 9.46 -3.22 3.20
CA ASP A 82 9.94 -1.83 3.28
C ASP A 82 8.83 -0.76 3.22
N TRP A 83 7.58 -1.13 3.57
CA TRP A 83 6.49 -0.19 3.79
C TRP A 83 6.32 0.03 5.30
N CYS A 84 6.85 1.14 5.81
CA CYS A 84 7.02 1.41 7.23
C CYS A 84 6.32 2.70 7.67
N ASN A 85 6.62 3.18 8.90
CA ASN A 85 5.93 4.33 9.51
C ASN A 85 4.41 4.05 9.63
N SER A 86 4.07 2.82 10.06
CA SER A 86 2.69 2.36 10.11
C SER A 86 1.88 3.06 11.22
N TRP A 87 0.59 3.16 10.97
CA TRP A 87 -0.39 3.69 11.91
C TRP A 87 -1.71 2.93 11.77
N ARG A 88 -2.54 2.95 12.82
CA ARG A 88 -3.89 2.37 12.83
C ARG A 88 -4.92 3.47 13.05
N ASN A 89 -5.84 3.64 12.11
CA ASN A 89 -6.93 4.63 12.21
C ASN A 89 -8.01 4.35 11.16
N GLY A 90 -9.00 5.24 11.04
CA GLY A 90 -9.88 5.34 9.87
C GLY A 90 -9.25 6.18 8.75
N VAL A 91 -9.95 6.28 7.63
CA VAL A 91 -9.63 7.19 6.51
C VAL A 91 -10.40 8.49 6.68
N TYR A 92 -9.80 9.64 6.37
CA TYR A 92 -10.46 10.94 6.44
C TYR A 92 -11.72 10.98 5.58
N SER A 93 -12.76 11.68 6.09
CA SER A 93 -14.03 11.88 5.37
C SER A 93 -14.02 13.05 4.37
N PHE A 94 -12.88 13.67 4.15
CA PHE A 94 -12.67 14.71 3.17
C PHE A 94 -11.63 14.28 2.13
N ALA A 95 -11.80 14.73 0.89
CA ALA A 95 -10.86 14.46 -0.18
C ALA A 95 -9.49 15.07 0.13
N HIS A 96 -8.43 14.26 0.00
CA HIS A 96 -7.06 14.67 0.21
C HIS A 96 -6.13 13.78 -0.63
N TYR A 97 -4.89 14.21 -0.79
CA TYR A 97 -3.84 13.45 -1.44
C TYR A 97 -2.47 13.73 -0.81
N HIS A 98 -1.50 12.89 -1.11
CA HIS A 98 -0.11 13.05 -0.71
C HIS A 98 0.74 13.33 -1.94
N SER A 99 1.62 14.35 -1.90
CA SER A 99 2.48 14.67 -3.04
C SER A 99 3.89 14.09 -2.92
N ASN A 100 4.31 13.72 -1.72
CA ASN A 100 5.69 13.36 -1.40
C ASN A 100 5.91 11.87 -1.07
N THR A 101 4.84 11.06 -1.08
CA THR A 101 4.90 9.61 -0.88
C THR A 101 3.69 8.92 -1.49
N HIS A 102 3.84 7.64 -1.82
CA HIS A 102 2.73 6.71 -2.02
C HIS A 102 2.22 6.24 -0.66
N GLU A 103 1.00 5.73 -0.60
CA GLU A 103 0.39 5.21 0.62
C GLU A 103 -0.19 3.82 0.40
N ILE A 104 -0.24 3.03 1.46
CA ILE A 104 -0.96 1.77 1.49
C ILE A 104 -1.96 1.78 2.64
N LEU A 105 -3.13 1.19 2.40
CA LEU A 105 -4.16 0.96 3.41
C LEU A 105 -4.52 -0.52 3.44
N GLY A 106 -4.24 -1.20 4.54
CA GLY A 106 -4.71 -2.57 4.82
C GLY A 106 -5.94 -2.53 5.72
N VAL A 107 -7.08 -2.98 5.22
CA VAL A 107 -8.33 -2.99 6.00
C VAL A 107 -8.31 -4.15 6.99
N TYR A 108 -8.21 -3.87 8.29
CA TYR A 108 -8.17 -4.93 9.30
C TYR A 108 -9.50 -5.15 10.01
N CYS A 109 -10.47 -4.23 9.88
CA CYS A 109 -11.80 -4.38 10.49
C CYS A 109 -12.86 -3.66 9.65
N GLY A 110 -14.07 -4.21 9.63
CA GLY A 110 -15.23 -3.61 9.01
C GLY A 110 -15.17 -3.49 7.48
N ALA A 111 -15.94 -2.56 6.95
CA ALA A 111 -16.03 -2.24 5.53
C ALA A 111 -16.30 -0.75 5.32
N ALA A 112 -15.89 -0.20 4.18
CA ALA A 112 -16.17 1.17 3.81
C ALA A 112 -16.25 1.34 2.29
N THR A 113 -16.92 2.41 1.87
CA THR A 113 -16.85 2.93 0.50
C THR A 113 -15.85 4.09 0.47
N LEU A 114 -14.78 3.94 -0.31
CA LEU A 114 -13.83 5.01 -0.58
C LEU A 114 -14.20 5.74 -1.88
N GLY A 115 -14.21 7.07 -1.84
CA GLY A 115 -14.16 7.92 -3.02
C GLY A 115 -12.70 8.10 -3.43
N LEU A 116 -12.34 7.69 -4.64
CA LEU A 116 -10.99 7.68 -5.18
C LEU A 116 -10.90 8.49 -6.46
N GLY A 117 -9.87 9.33 -6.61
CA GLY A 117 -9.60 10.08 -7.84
C GLY A 117 -10.31 11.44 -7.97
N GLY A 118 -10.92 11.97 -6.91
CA GLY A 118 -11.61 13.27 -6.93
C GLY A 118 -13.03 13.19 -7.47
N ASP A 119 -13.53 14.32 -8.01
CA ASP A 119 -14.94 14.49 -8.42
C ASP A 119 -15.30 13.57 -9.61
N ASP A 120 -14.38 13.39 -10.56
CA ASP A 120 -14.53 12.48 -11.71
C ASP A 120 -14.05 11.05 -11.41
N GLY A 121 -13.88 10.74 -10.13
CA GLY A 121 -13.32 9.51 -9.63
C GLY A 121 -14.27 8.32 -9.59
N ARG A 122 -13.98 7.37 -8.71
CA ARG A 122 -14.79 6.17 -8.49
C ARG A 122 -14.98 5.87 -7.02
N ASN A 123 -16.18 5.37 -6.71
CA ASN A 123 -16.49 4.80 -5.41
C ASN A 123 -16.14 3.31 -5.44
N VAL A 124 -15.33 2.90 -4.48
CA VAL A 124 -14.86 1.51 -4.37
C VAL A 124 -15.15 1.01 -2.96
N GLU A 125 -15.91 -0.07 -2.87
CA GLU A 125 -16.18 -0.74 -1.61
C GLU A 125 -14.97 -1.61 -1.24
N ILE A 126 -14.53 -1.52 0.03
CA ILE A 126 -13.41 -2.28 0.60
C ILE A 126 -13.82 -2.93 1.92
N HIS A 127 -13.25 -4.10 2.20
CA HIS A 127 -13.59 -4.96 3.35
C HIS A 127 -12.33 -5.40 4.09
N ALA A 128 -12.49 -5.87 5.33
CA ALA A 128 -11.40 -6.48 6.06
C ALA A 128 -10.70 -7.57 5.23
N GLY A 129 -9.37 -7.53 5.16
CA GLY A 129 -8.53 -8.36 4.29
C GLY A 129 -8.10 -7.70 2.99
N ASP A 130 -8.80 -6.65 2.53
CA ASP A 130 -8.41 -5.92 1.32
C ASP A 130 -7.24 -4.95 1.57
N VAL A 131 -6.46 -4.71 0.52
CA VAL A 131 -5.36 -3.75 0.54
C VAL A 131 -5.49 -2.78 -0.63
N VAL A 132 -5.37 -1.49 -0.34
CA VAL A 132 -5.40 -0.41 -1.34
C VAL A 132 -4.03 0.24 -1.41
N VAL A 133 -3.39 0.24 -2.59
CA VAL A 133 -2.14 0.96 -2.83
C VAL A 133 -2.45 2.22 -3.61
N ILE A 134 -2.21 3.37 -3.00
CA ILE A 134 -2.57 4.70 -3.50
C ILE A 134 -1.31 5.39 -4.01
N PRO A 135 -1.18 5.62 -5.32
CA PRO A 135 -0.09 6.42 -5.85
C PRO A 135 -0.16 7.86 -5.35
N ALA A 136 1.00 8.48 -5.13
CA ALA A 136 1.06 9.92 -4.86
C ALA A 136 0.26 10.70 -5.90
N GLY A 137 -0.45 11.72 -5.44
CA GLY A 137 -1.33 12.54 -6.26
C GLY A 137 -2.78 12.06 -6.33
N VAL A 138 -3.06 10.77 -6.10
CA VAL A 138 -4.43 10.25 -6.19
C VAL A 138 -5.25 10.70 -4.98
N ALA A 139 -6.32 11.44 -5.27
CA ALA A 139 -7.27 11.87 -4.25
C ALA A 139 -8.03 10.70 -3.65
N HIS A 140 -8.22 10.72 -2.33
CA HIS A 140 -8.98 9.69 -1.64
C HIS A 140 -9.69 10.22 -0.39
N GLN A 141 -10.83 9.60 -0.06
CA GLN A 141 -11.64 9.91 1.12
C GLN A 141 -12.53 8.73 1.50
N LYS A 142 -12.96 8.64 2.74
CA LYS A 142 -14.03 7.75 3.16
C LYS A 142 -15.38 8.44 2.97
N LEU A 143 -16.26 7.85 2.19
CA LEU A 143 -17.64 8.34 2.00
C LEU A 143 -18.56 7.79 3.09
N GLU A 144 -18.55 6.47 3.28
CA GLU A 144 -19.34 5.77 4.28
C GLU A 144 -18.60 4.53 4.76
N GLY A 145 -19.07 3.90 5.81
CA GLY A 145 -18.48 2.65 6.32
C GLY A 145 -19.14 2.18 7.60
N SER A 146 -18.83 0.95 8.01
CA SER A 146 -19.27 0.38 9.28
C SER A 146 -18.62 1.14 10.45
N ALA A 147 -19.24 1.06 11.62
CA ALA A 147 -18.77 1.77 12.81
C ALA A 147 -17.38 1.32 13.30
N ASP A 148 -17.01 0.08 12.96
CA ASP A 148 -15.75 -0.57 13.30
C ASP A 148 -14.71 -0.50 12.18
N PHE A 149 -14.99 0.21 11.07
CA PHE A 149 -14.06 0.33 9.95
C PHE A 149 -12.73 0.93 10.39
N ALA A 150 -11.67 0.17 10.16
CA ALA A 150 -10.32 0.59 10.50
C ALA A 150 -9.26 -0.02 9.56
N VAL A 151 -8.18 0.75 9.34
CA VAL A 151 -7.07 0.42 8.45
C VAL A 151 -5.72 0.54 9.14
N VAL A 152 -4.76 -0.23 8.66
CA VAL A 152 -3.32 0.03 8.84
C VAL A 152 -2.85 0.80 7.64
N GLY A 153 -2.33 2.01 7.84
CA GLY A 153 -1.63 2.78 6.81
C GLY A 153 -0.12 2.62 6.95
N ALA A 154 0.62 2.70 5.83
CA ALA A 154 2.07 2.73 5.81
C ALA A 154 2.60 3.37 4.51
N TYR A 155 3.90 3.67 4.47
CA TYR A 155 4.55 4.40 3.39
C TYR A 155 5.85 3.73 2.95
N PRO A 156 6.21 3.76 1.64
CA PRO A 156 7.49 3.24 1.18
C PRO A 156 8.66 3.86 1.92
N ASP A 157 9.62 3.05 2.36
CA ASP A 157 10.83 3.46 3.09
C ASP A 157 10.52 4.23 4.40
N GLY A 158 9.29 4.15 4.93
CA GLY A 158 8.86 4.88 6.12
C GLY A 158 8.83 6.40 5.96
N ARG A 159 8.55 6.89 4.75
CA ARG A 159 8.52 8.33 4.45
C ARG A 159 7.45 9.05 5.27
N GLU A 160 7.74 10.30 5.62
CA GLU A 160 6.74 11.23 6.13
C GLU A 160 5.83 11.68 4.98
N TRP A 161 4.56 11.88 5.28
CA TRP A 161 3.55 12.29 4.32
C TRP A 161 3.12 13.75 4.51
N ASP A 162 2.80 14.42 3.41
CA ASP A 162 2.11 15.71 3.43
C ASP A 162 0.60 15.50 3.24
N LEU A 163 -0.20 16.46 3.69
CA LEU A 163 -1.66 16.41 3.55
C LEU A 163 -2.13 17.59 2.70
N LEU A 164 -2.51 17.33 1.47
CA LEU A 164 -2.97 18.29 0.50
C LEU A 164 -4.46 18.08 0.17
N ARG A 165 -5.19 19.14 -0.13
CA ARG A 165 -6.65 19.12 -0.26
C ARG A 165 -7.16 19.71 -1.57
N GLY A 166 -6.29 19.90 -2.56
CA GLY A 166 -6.65 20.47 -3.86
C GLY A 166 -6.72 22.00 -3.86
N ALA A 167 -6.04 22.68 -2.91
CA ALA A 167 -5.95 24.13 -2.96
C ALA A 167 -5.12 24.58 -4.17
N PRO A 168 -5.54 25.63 -4.92
CA PRO A 168 -4.81 26.10 -6.10
C PRO A 168 -3.34 26.43 -5.82
N SER A 169 -2.99 26.83 -4.59
CA SER A 169 -1.62 27.15 -4.17
C SER A 169 -0.71 25.93 -4.00
N GLU A 170 -1.24 24.70 -4.01
CA GLU A 170 -0.47 23.48 -3.88
C GLU A 170 0.29 23.14 -5.18
N ARG A 171 -0.25 23.60 -6.32
CA ARG A 171 0.33 23.37 -7.65
C ARG A 171 1.09 24.62 -8.14
N PRO A 172 2.17 24.45 -8.93
CA PRO A 172 2.69 23.22 -9.53
C PRO A 172 3.66 22.43 -8.62
N GLN A 173 3.87 22.83 -7.37
CA GLN A 173 4.87 22.20 -6.51
C GLN A 173 4.52 20.73 -6.19
N ALA A 174 3.24 20.42 -5.99
CA ALA A 174 2.75 19.05 -5.79
C ALA A 174 3.05 18.19 -7.03
N ASP A 175 2.78 18.69 -8.24
CA ASP A 175 3.03 17.97 -9.49
C ASP A 175 4.51 17.59 -9.65
N LEU A 176 5.42 18.52 -9.33
CA LEU A 176 6.86 18.29 -9.40
C LEU A 176 7.33 17.23 -8.40
N LYS A 177 6.78 17.24 -7.19
CA LYS A 177 7.07 16.22 -6.17
C LYS A 177 6.59 14.84 -6.61
N ILE A 178 5.32 14.74 -7.08
CA ILE A 178 4.73 13.49 -7.57
C ILE A 178 5.56 12.91 -8.71
N ALA A 179 5.94 13.73 -9.69
CA ALA A 179 6.72 13.30 -10.85
C ALA A 179 8.14 12.81 -10.48
N ALA A 180 8.70 13.29 -9.37
CA ALA A 180 10.04 12.92 -8.90
C ALA A 180 10.06 11.66 -8.03
N LEU A 181 8.90 11.11 -7.63
CA LEU A 181 8.86 9.96 -6.75
C LEU A 181 9.30 8.69 -7.47
N PRO A 182 10.20 7.89 -6.88
CA PRO A 182 10.56 6.61 -7.42
C PRO A 182 9.42 5.59 -7.23
N ILE A 183 9.31 4.62 -8.13
CA ILE A 183 8.50 3.43 -7.90
C ILE A 183 9.16 2.62 -6.79
N PRO A 184 8.42 2.19 -5.75
CA PRO A 184 8.94 1.37 -4.67
C PRO A 184 9.60 0.08 -5.18
N ASP A 185 10.62 -0.38 -4.49
CA ASP A 185 11.33 -1.61 -4.87
C ASP A 185 10.52 -2.87 -4.57
N ASN A 186 9.61 -2.82 -3.62
CA ASN A 186 8.79 -3.94 -3.19
C ASN A 186 7.29 -3.64 -3.34
N ASP A 187 6.56 -4.65 -3.79
CA ASP A 187 5.11 -4.75 -3.60
C ASP A 187 4.84 -4.95 -2.11
N PRO A 188 3.88 -4.24 -1.50
CA PRO A 188 3.67 -4.30 -0.06
C PRO A 188 3.24 -5.67 0.47
N ILE A 189 2.67 -6.53 -0.38
CA ILE A 189 2.18 -7.86 0.00
C ILE A 189 3.13 -8.97 -0.44
N TYR A 190 3.69 -8.85 -1.65
CA TYR A 190 4.43 -9.94 -2.32
C TYR A 190 5.93 -9.64 -2.49
N GLY A 191 6.44 -8.51 -1.99
CA GLY A 191 7.84 -8.16 -2.09
C GLY A 191 8.31 -7.84 -3.51
N ALA A 192 9.58 -8.11 -3.80
CA ALA A 192 10.23 -7.73 -5.05
C ALA A 192 9.60 -8.35 -6.32
N GLU A 193 8.99 -9.52 -6.19
CA GLU A 193 8.37 -10.26 -7.30
C GLU A 193 6.88 -9.93 -7.49
N GLY A 194 6.31 -9.10 -6.62
CA GLY A 194 4.89 -8.75 -6.66
C GLY A 194 4.50 -7.90 -7.87
N PRO A 195 3.19 -7.86 -8.21
CA PRO A 195 2.70 -7.25 -9.44
C PRO A 195 2.85 -5.72 -9.48
N LEU A 196 2.94 -5.02 -8.35
CA LEU A 196 3.01 -3.56 -8.29
C LEU A 196 4.09 -3.00 -9.23
N ARG A 197 5.33 -3.51 -9.12
CA ARG A 197 6.46 -2.96 -9.90
C ARG A 197 6.25 -3.11 -11.42
N GLN A 198 5.73 -4.25 -11.85
CA GLN A 198 5.47 -4.48 -13.28
C GLN A 198 4.38 -3.54 -13.79
N LEU A 199 3.27 -3.40 -13.03
CA LEU A 199 2.13 -2.58 -13.39
C LEU A 199 2.50 -1.09 -13.43
N TRP A 200 3.28 -0.61 -12.43
CA TRP A 200 3.68 0.78 -12.36
C TRP A 200 4.79 1.14 -13.36
N LYS A 201 5.76 0.26 -13.61
CA LYS A 201 6.76 0.46 -14.68
C LYS A 201 6.11 0.52 -16.06
N ALA A 202 5.16 -0.38 -16.34
CA ALA A 202 4.43 -0.38 -17.61
C ALA A 202 3.57 0.88 -17.80
N ALA A 203 3.07 1.47 -16.72
CA ALA A 203 2.31 2.72 -16.75
C ALA A 203 3.21 3.94 -16.98
N ASN A 204 4.39 3.97 -16.35
CA ASN A 204 5.35 5.09 -16.43
C ASN A 204 6.14 5.13 -17.76
N ALA A 205 6.10 4.06 -18.54
CA ALA A 205 6.78 3.97 -19.85
C ALA A 205 5.95 4.51 -21.04
N LYS A 206 4.72 4.93 -20.81
CA LYS A 206 3.79 5.47 -21.81
C LYS A 206 3.76 6.99 -21.78
#